data_3a58bf0a3046eea7d01dcf1179fb5271
#
_entry.id   3a58bf0a3046eea7d01dcf1179fb5271
#
_cell.length_a   1.000
_cell.length_b   1.000
_cell.length_c   1.000
_cell.angle_alpha   90.00
_cell.angle_beta   90.00
_cell.angle_gamma   90.00
#
_symmetry.space_group_name_H-M   'P 1'
#
loop_
_entity.id
_entity.type
_entity.pdbx_description
1 polymer ?
#
loop_
_entity_poly.entity_id
_entity_poly.type
_entity_poly.pdbx_seq_one_letter_code
_entity_poly.pdbx_strand_id
1 'polypeptide(L)'
;MARVTVYDVAEKAGVSTATVSFAFRHPDKVKDDTKAKVLRVAEELGYVPSGNARSLAKGRTGTLGMYAFDMLLEKPQGSGLEEDRSDVSSMPASMSDDDEPDVLTYPLYVDEVLRGFELECWKSGKGMLMGAALARDDHKSVTDIAGRVDGLALMPSGYNNRLPLAMLAKTVPLV
;
A
#
# COMPACT_ATOMS: atom_id res chain seq x y z
N MET A 1 -7.83 5.46 22.74
CA MET A 1 -8.38 4.14 23.08
C MET A 1 -7.32 3.07 22.80
N ALA A 2 -7.08 2.14 23.73
CA ALA A 2 -6.16 1.03 23.48
C ALA A 2 -6.75 0.10 22.40
N ARG A 3 -5.92 -0.37 21.50
CA ARG A 3 -6.34 -1.29 20.43
C ARG A 3 -6.57 -2.68 21.04
N VAL A 4 -7.74 -3.27 20.78
CA VAL A 4 -8.05 -4.65 21.20
C VAL A 4 -7.07 -5.62 20.54
N THR A 5 -6.55 -6.55 21.33
CA THR A 5 -5.51 -7.50 20.93
C THR A 5 -6.04 -8.94 20.90
N VAL A 6 -5.24 -9.86 20.36
CA VAL A 6 -5.54 -11.29 20.38
C VAL A 6 -5.61 -11.84 21.81
N TYR A 7 -4.92 -11.22 22.76
CA TYR A 7 -4.92 -11.61 24.17
C TYR A 7 -6.27 -11.32 24.82
N ASP A 8 -6.86 -10.16 24.56
CA ASP A 8 -8.17 -9.77 25.09
C ASP A 8 -9.28 -10.72 24.62
N VAL A 9 -9.22 -11.13 23.33
CA VAL A 9 -10.17 -12.10 22.79
C VAL A 9 -9.97 -13.48 23.41
N ALA A 10 -8.71 -13.92 23.58
CA ALA A 10 -8.37 -15.20 24.15
C ALA A 10 -8.86 -15.30 25.61
N GLU A 11 -8.61 -14.27 26.41
CA GLU A 11 -9.06 -14.16 27.80
C GLU A 11 -10.57 -14.21 27.89
N LYS A 12 -11.27 -13.32 27.16
CA LYS A 12 -12.74 -13.25 27.21
C LYS A 12 -13.41 -14.51 26.66
N ALA A 13 -12.83 -15.16 25.65
CA ALA A 13 -13.32 -16.42 25.11
C ALA A 13 -12.91 -17.64 25.94
N GLY A 14 -11.99 -17.52 26.89
CA GLY A 14 -11.49 -18.64 27.70
C GLY A 14 -10.74 -19.69 26.88
N VAL A 15 -9.94 -19.24 25.89
CA VAL A 15 -9.15 -20.10 25.01
C VAL A 15 -7.73 -19.57 24.87
N SER A 16 -6.82 -20.35 24.26
CA SER A 16 -5.47 -19.87 23.98
C SER A 16 -5.47 -18.87 22.79
N THR A 17 -4.46 -18.01 22.74
CA THR A 17 -4.22 -17.11 21.59
C THR A 17 -4.02 -17.89 20.28
N ALA A 18 -3.45 -19.09 20.37
CA ALA A 18 -3.31 -20.00 19.24
C ALA A 18 -4.70 -20.43 18.72
N THR A 19 -5.63 -20.78 19.62
CA THR A 19 -7.00 -21.14 19.25
C THR A 19 -7.72 -19.98 18.59
N VAL A 20 -7.59 -18.75 19.12
CA VAL A 20 -8.13 -17.54 18.46
C VAL A 20 -7.53 -17.40 17.06
N SER A 21 -6.23 -17.53 16.94
CA SER A 21 -5.53 -17.44 15.65
C SER A 21 -6.00 -18.49 14.64
N PHE A 22 -6.25 -19.71 15.09
CA PHE A 22 -6.78 -20.80 14.24
C PHE A 22 -8.24 -20.56 13.84
N ALA A 23 -9.08 -20.05 14.73
CA ALA A 23 -10.47 -19.74 14.42
C ALA A 23 -10.61 -18.78 13.22
N PHE A 24 -9.65 -17.85 13.05
CA PHE A 24 -9.62 -16.93 11.93
C PHE A 24 -8.91 -17.46 10.69
N ARG A 25 -7.89 -18.33 10.85
CA ARG A 25 -7.01 -18.72 9.73
C ARG A 25 -7.27 -20.11 9.19
N HIS A 26 -7.70 -21.02 10.06
CA HIS A 26 -7.91 -22.43 9.79
C HIS A 26 -9.18 -22.88 10.54
N PRO A 27 -10.35 -22.31 10.18
CA PRO A 27 -11.60 -22.55 10.88
C PRO A 27 -12.01 -24.05 10.89
N ASP A 28 -11.52 -24.81 9.93
CA ASP A 28 -11.63 -26.26 9.80
C ASP A 28 -10.87 -27.04 10.89
N LYS A 29 -9.87 -26.42 11.52
CA LYS A 29 -9.05 -27.03 12.58
C LYS A 29 -9.54 -26.72 14.00
N VAL A 30 -10.63 -26.01 14.13
CA VAL A 30 -11.24 -25.62 15.42
C VAL A 30 -12.65 -26.16 15.47
N LYS A 31 -13.04 -26.72 16.61
CA LYS A 31 -14.42 -27.18 16.83
C LYS A 31 -15.40 -26.05 16.58
N ASP A 32 -16.53 -26.34 15.94
CA ASP A 32 -17.50 -25.33 15.53
C ASP A 32 -18.00 -24.44 16.67
N ASP A 33 -18.29 -25.02 17.83
CA ASP A 33 -18.71 -24.29 19.03
C ASP A 33 -17.64 -23.31 19.52
N THR A 34 -16.37 -23.77 19.51
CA THR A 34 -15.23 -22.92 19.91
C THR A 34 -15.00 -21.79 18.92
N LYS A 35 -15.09 -22.10 17.62
CA LYS A 35 -14.99 -21.11 16.55
C LYS A 35 -16.09 -20.05 16.68
N ALA A 36 -17.34 -20.48 16.80
CA ALA A 36 -18.47 -19.58 16.97
C ALA A 36 -18.30 -18.66 18.19
N LYS A 37 -17.86 -19.22 19.33
CA LYS A 37 -17.57 -18.45 20.54
C LYS A 37 -16.50 -17.39 20.31
N VAL A 38 -15.38 -17.77 19.69
CA VAL A 38 -14.26 -16.86 19.43
C VAL A 38 -14.67 -15.73 18.48
N LEU A 39 -15.38 -16.03 17.39
CA LEU A 39 -15.82 -15.03 16.42
C LEU A 39 -16.80 -14.03 17.04
N ARG A 40 -17.75 -14.52 17.86
CA ARG A 40 -18.68 -13.66 18.59
C ARG A 40 -17.96 -12.71 19.55
N VAL A 41 -17.03 -13.24 20.36
CA VAL A 41 -16.25 -12.43 21.31
C VAL A 41 -15.39 -11.40 20.57
N ALA A 42 -14.81 -11.77 19.44
CA ALA A 42 -14.03 -10.85 18.62
C ALA A 42 -14.90 -9.69 18.08
N GLU A 43 -16.10 -10.01 17.60
CA GLU A 43 -17.07 -9.01 17.15
C GLU A 43 -17.50 -8.06 18.28
N GLU A 44 -17.86 -8.60 19.44
CA GLU A 44 -18.24 -7.83 20.63
C GLU A 44 -17.13 -6.86 21.08
N LEU A 45 -15.87 -7.25 20.94
CA LEU A 45 -14.71 -6.42 21.30
C LEU A 45 -14.26 -5.48 20.18
N GLY A 46 -14.79 -5.63 18.97
CA GLY A 46 -14.29 -4.92 17.77
C GLY A 46 -12.88 -5.35 17.39
N TYR A 47 -12.52 -6.62 17.64
CA TYR A 47 -11.21 -7.15 17.30
C TYR A 47 -11.09 -7.46 15.81
N VAL A 48 -10.05 -6.91 15.20
CA VAL A 48 -9.64 -7.24 13.83
C VAL A 48 -8.24 -7.85 13.86
N PRO A 49 -8.06 -9.07 13.30
CA PRO A 49 -6.76 -9.73 13.26
C PRO A 49 -5.70 -8.84 12.58
N SER A 50 -4.58 -8.64 13.26
CA SER A 50 -3.50 -7.81 12.75
C SER A 50 -2.86 -8.41 11.49
N GLY A 51 -2.84 -7.63 10.39
CA GLY A 51 -2.11 -7.98 9.18
C GLY A 51 -0.62 -8.14 9.42
N ASN A 52 -0.03 -7.24 10.20
CA ASN A 52 1.41 -7.26 10.53
C ASN A 52 1.83 -8.52 11.30
N ALA A 53 1.02 -8.95 12.28
CA ALA A 53 1.28 -10.19 13.01
C ALA A 53 1.19 -11.43 12.09
N ARG A 54 0.31 -11.39 11.09
CA ARG A 54 0.21 -12.45 10.07
C ARG A 54 1.41 -12.46 9.14
N SER A 55 1.85 -11.28 8.72
CA SER A 55 3.00 -11.09 7.83
C SER A 55 4.28 -11.62 8.47
N LEU A 56 4.52 -11.26 9.73
CA LEU A 56 5.68 -11.72 10.49
C LEU A 56 5.73 -13.25 10.59
N ALA A 57 4.58 -13.90 10.85
CA ALA A 57 4.51 -15.34 10.97
C ALA A 57 4.66 -16.10 9.64
N LYS A 58 4.38 -15.46 8.51
CA LYS A 58 4.45 -16.06 7.16
C LYS A 58 5.68 -15.64 6.36
N GLY A 59 6.44 -14.64 6.83
CA GLY A 59 7.51 -14.01 6.07
C GLY A 59 7.02 -13.30 4.78
N ARG A 60 5.71 -13.01 4.71
CA ARG A 60 5.06 -12.35 3.57
C ARG A 60 4.00 -11.37 4.06
N THR A 61 3.98 -10.20 3.44
CA THR A 61 3.04 -9.13 3.80
C THR A 61 1.63 -9.37 3.24
N GLY A 62 1.53 -10.11 2.15
CA GLY A 62 0.29 -10.26 1.39
C GLY A 62 -0.06 -8.98 0.61
N THR A 63 0.89 -8.09 0.41
CA THR A 63 0.71 -6.78 -0.20
C THR A 63 1.68 -6.62 -1.37
N LEU A 64 1.21 -6.08 -2.48
CA LEU A 64 2.04 -5.66 -3.59
C LEU A 64 2.16 -4.13 -3.57
N GLY A 65 3.34 -3.64 -3.90
CA GLY A 65 3.62 -2.21 -3.97
C GLY A 65 3.56 -1.69 -5.40
N MET A 66 3.10 -0.47 -5.54
CA MET A 66 3.30 0.32 -6.74
C MET A 66 3.90 1.66 -6.35
N TYR A 67 4.98 2.02 -7.00
CA TYR A 67 5.65 3.28 -6.77
C TYR A 67 5.78 4.05 -8.08
N ALA A 68 5.20 5.23 -8.11
CA ALA A 68 5.23 6.10 -9.26
C ALA A 68 6.03 7.36 -8.93
N PHE A 69 6.95 7.69 -9.82
CA PHE A 69 7.68 8.95 -9.78
C PHE A 69 6.94 9.98 -10.61
N ASP A 70 7.00 11.22 -10.17
CA ASP A 70 6.40 12.39 -10.86
C ASP A 70 4.89 12.23 -11.15
N MET A 71 4.18 11.48 -10.32
CA MET A 71 2.71 11.51 -10.37
C MET A 71 2.17 12.91 -10.06
N LEU A 72 2.92 13.66 -9.29
CA LEU A 72 2.71 15.07 -9.01
C LEU A 72 3.74 15.83 -9.85
N LEU A 73 3.34 16.28 -11.02
CA LEU A 73 4.20 17.12 -11.87
C LEU A 73 4.21 18.52 -11.26
N GLU A 74 5.34 18.90 -10.66
CA GLU A 74 5.61 20.32 -10.39
C GLU A 74 5.73 21.07 -11.71
N LYS A 75 5.08 22.21 -11.84
CA LYS A 75 5.42 23.18 -12.88
C LYS A 75 6.90 23.55 -12.72
N PRO A 76 7.72 23.45 -13.77
CA PRO A 76 9.08 23.97 -13.72
C PRO A 76 9.01 25.46 -13.40
N GLN A 77 9.44 25.86 -12.21
CA GLN A 77 9.58 27.28 -11.90
C GLN A 77 10.57 27.90 -12.87
N GLY A 78 10.08 28.71 -13.80
CA GLY A 78 10.93 29.60 -14.61
C GLY A 78 11.24 29.16 -16.04
N SER A 79 10.65 28.14 -16.62
CA SER A 79 10.73 27.94 -18.07
C SER A 79 9.63 28.73 -18.76
N GLY A 80 9.98 29.92 -19.26
CA GLY A 80 9.12 30.76 -20.10
C GLY A 80 8.91 30.17 -21.50
N LEU A 81 8.79 28.87 -21.65
CA LEU A 81 8.40 28.20 -22.86
C LEU A 81 6.91 27.87 -22.73
N GLU A 82 6.11 28.69 -23.39
CA GLU A 82 4.73 28.35 -23.75
C GLU A 82 4.79 27.15 -24.71
N GLU A 83 4.93 25.95 -24.16
CA GLU A 83 4.77 24.76 -24.97
C GLU A 83 3.28 24.45 -25.13
N ASP A 84 2.94 24.25 -26.39
CA ASP A 84 1.67 23.91 -26.99
C ASP A 84 0.87 22.89 -26.14
N ARG A 85 -0.18 23.35 -25.49
CA ARG A 85 -1.02 22.62 -24.52
C ARG A 85 -2.12 21.82 -25.19
N SER A 86 -1.94 21.34 -26.42
CA SER A 86 -3.06 20.72 -27.16
C SER A 86 -3.45 19.32 -26.78
N ASP A 87 -2.67 18.60 -25.95
CA ASP A 87 -2.91 17.16 -25.70
C ASP A 87 -2.98 16.70 -24.24
N VAL A 88 -3.11 17.61 -23.28
CA VAL A 88 -3.24 17.18 -21.88
C VAL A 88 -4.60 17.61 -21.34
N SER A 89 -5.48 16.64 -21.11
CA SER A 89 -6.73 16.86 -20.42
C SER A 89 -6.45 17.34 -18.99
N SER A 90 -6.29 18.65 -18.85
CA SER A 90 -5.99 19.33 -17.61
C SER A 90 -7.27 19.49 -16.79
N MET A 91 -7.37 18.76 -15.68
CA MET A 91 -8.20 19.23 -14.59
C MET A 91 -7.39 20.26 -13.79
N PRO A 92 -7.83 21.51 -13.67
CA PRO A 92 -7.18 22.46 -12.79
C PRO A 92 -7.51 22.10 -11.35
N ALA A 93 -6.56 21.55 -10.64
CA ALA A 93 -6.61 21.57 -9.19
C ALA A 93 -6.20 22.98 -8.75
N SER A 94 -7.14 23.90 -8.71
CA SER A 94 -6.94 25.16 -8.03
C SER A 94 -7.03 24.92 -6.53
N MET A 95 -5.89 24.71 -5.91
CA MET A 95 -5.76 24.99 -4.49
C MET A 95 -4.96 26.26 -4.39
N SER A 96 -5.62 27.29 -3.88
CA SER A 96 -5.09 28.62 -3.63
C SER A 96 -4.20 28.60 -2.41
N ASP A 97 -3.21 29.44 -2.50
CA ASP A 97 -2.45 30.10 -1.46
C ASP A 97 -1.22 29.39 -0.89
N ASP A 98 -0.11 30.04 -1.18
CA ASP A 98 1.16 30.06 -0.46
C ASP A 98 1.98 28.76 -0.45
N ASP A 99 2.90 28.63 -1.41
CA ASP A 99 4.03 27.67 -1.46
C ASP A 99 3.70 26.18 -1.67
N GLU A 100 2.47 25.78 -1.96
CA GLU A 100 2.22 24.42 -2.41
C GLU A 100 2.57 24.25 -3.91
N PRO A 101 3.24 23.15 -4.28
CA PRO A 101 3.55 22.87 -5.67
C PRO A 101 2.26 22.74 -6.48
N ASP A 102 2.19 23.44 -7.61
CA ASP A 102 1.10 23.37 -8.59
C ASP A 102 1.00 21.90 -9.08
N VAL A 103 0.07 21.14 -8.51
CA VAL A 103 -0.14 19.74 -8.87
C VAL A 103 -0.77 19.67 -10.25
N LEU A 104 0.04 19.37 -11.25
CA LEU A 104 -0.40 19.17 -12.61
C LEU A 104 -0.66 17.70 -12.91
N THR A 105 -1.90 17.42 -13.20
CA THR A 105 -2.44 16.34 -14.05
C THR A 105 -1.81 14.95 -13.93
N TYR A 106 -2.61 14.03 -13.46
CA TYR A 106 -2.43 12.59 -13.64
C TYR A 106 -2.40 12.26 -15.14
N PRO A 107 -1.32 11.74 -15.71
CA PRO A 107 -1.40 11.22 -17.07
C PRO A 107 -2.42 10.09 -17.13
N LEU A 108 -3.30 10.13 -18.11
CA LEU A 108 -4.36 9.11 -18.31
C LEU A 108 -3.78 7.69 -18.32
N TYR A 109 -2.58 7.53 -18.85
CA TYR A 109 -1.79 6.29 -18.82
C TYR A 109 -1.54 5.75 -17.40
N VAL A 110 -1.23 6.62 -16.45
CA VAL A 110 -0.97 6.22 -15.05
C VAL A 110 -2.24 5.68 -14.41
N ASP A 111 -3.39 6.30 -14.68
CA ASP A 111 -4.68 5.84 -14.17
C ASP A 111 -5.03 4.44 -14.71
N GLU A 112 -4.82 4.19 -16.00
CA GLU A 112 -5.05 2.88 -16.61
C GLU A 112 -4.14 1.80 -16.02
N VAL A 113 -2.87 2.09 -15.82
CA VAL A 113 -1.92 1.17 -15.20
C VAL A 113 -2.29 0.89 -13.74
N LEU A 114 -2.68 1.92 -12.98
CA LEU A 114 -3.16 1.77 -11.61
C LEU A 114 -4.38 0.88 -11.51
N ARG A 115 -5.37 1.09 -12.38
CA ARG A 115 -6.59 0.25 -12.42
C ARG A 115 -6.27 -1.21 -12.76
N GLY A 116 -5.36 -1.44 -13.71
CA GLY A 116 -4.89 -2.77 -14.06
C GLY A 116 -4.21 -3.46 -12.87
N PHE A 117 -3.33 -2.74 -12.19
CA PHE A 117 -2.61 -3.24 -11.02
C PHE A 117 -3.56 -3.54 -9.84
N GLU A 118 -4.50 -2.64 -9.56
CA GLU A 118 -5.52 -2.83 -8.53
C GLU A 118 -6.36 -4.08 -8.81
N LEU A 119 -6.82 -4.25 -10.05
CA LEU A 119 -7.62 -5.41 -10.46
C LEU A 119 -6.86 -6.73 -10.25
N GLU A 120 -5.57 -6.78 -10.60
CA GLU A 120 -4.76 -7.99 -10.41
C GLU A 120 -4.45 -8.25 -8.93
N CYS A 121 -4.23 -7.21 -8.13
CA CYS A 121 -4.13 -7.34 -6.68
C CYS A 121 -5.41 -7.95 -6.09
N TRP A 122 -6.57 -7.43 -6.49
CA TRP A 122 -7.87 -7.93 -6.05
C TRP A 122 -8.10 -9.39 -6.44
N LYS A 123 -7.89 -9.76 -7.70
CA LYS A 123 -8.01 -11.14 -8.18
C LYS A 123 -7.09 -12.11 -7.44
N SER A 124 -5.90 -11.65 -7.08
CA SER A 124 -4.90 -12.44 -6.36
C SER A 124 -5.09 -12.46 -4.85
N GLY A 125 -6.12 -11.79 -4.31
CA GLY A 125 -6.35 -11.65 -2.88
C GLY A 125 -5.21 -10.93 -2.15
N LYS A 126 -4.54 -9.99 -2.82
CA LYS A 126 -3.44 -9.20 -2.30
C LYS A 126 -3.90 -7.79 -1.93
N GLY A 127 -3.29 -7.23 -0.89
CA GLY A 127 -3.39 -5.81 -0.63
C GLY A 127 -2.56 -5.00 -1.64
N MET A 128 -2.91 -3.75 -1.83
CA MET A 128 -2.13 -2.79 -2.61
C MET A 128 -1.58 -1.70 -1.70
N LEU A 129 -0.30 -1.37 -1.85
CA LEU A 129 0.34 -0.23 -1.23
C LEU A 129 0.89 0.67 -2.34
N MET A 130 0.39 1.88 -2.39
CA MET A 130 0.84 2.86 -3.36
C MET A 130 1.74 3.90 -2.70
N GLY A 131 2.81 4.25 -3.38
CA GLY A 131 3.67 5.36 -3.04
C GLY A 131 3.96 6.22 -4.24
N ALA A 132 4.20 7.48 -3.97
CA ALA A 132 4.62 8.44 -4.96
C ALA A 132 5.69 9.34 -4.37
N ALA A 133 6.58 9.84 -5.20
CA ALA A 133 7.53 10.87 -4.84
C ALA A 133 7.75 11.83 -5.99
N LEU A 134 8.15 13.02 -5.62
CA LEU A 134 8.71 13.98 -6.56
C LEU A 134 10.13 13.51 -6.96
N ALA A 135 10.55 13.83 -8.17
CA ALA A 135 11.87 13.45 -8.72
C ALA A 135 13.08 13.88 -7.85
N ARG A 136 12.86 14.78 -6.91
CA ARG A 136 13.88 15.30 -5.99
C ARG A 136 14.07 14.48 -4.71
N ASP A 137 13.19 13.53 -4.46
CA ASP A 137 13.27 12.69 -3.25
C ASP A 137 14.52 11.81 -3.27
N ASP A 138 15.12 11.64 -2.10
CA ASP A 138 16.37 10.89 -1.88
C ASP A 138 16.21 9.36 -1.89
N HIS A 139 15.19 8.85 -2.59
CA HIS A 139 14.84 7.42 -2.68
C HIS A 139 14.45 6.75 -1.35
N LYS A 140 14.36 7.49 -0.27
CA LYS A 140 14.01 6.97 1.05
C LYS A 140 12.60 6.37 1.05
N SER A 141 11.67 7.05 0.42
CA SER A 141 10.26 6.63 0.36
C SER A 141 10.08 5.31 -0.43
N VAL A 142 10.78 5.12 -1.54
CA VAL A 142 10.72 3.86 -2.31
C VAL A 142 11.33 2.69 -1.54
N THR A 143 12.42 2.95 -0.80
CA THR A 143 13.05 1.93 0.05
C THR A 143 12.14 1.51 1.21
N ASP A 144 11.45 2.47 1.81
CA ASP A 144 10.49 2.21 2.89
C ASP A 144 9.29 1.37 2.41
N ILE A 145 8.79 1.64 1.21
CA ILE A 145 7.73 0.82 0.59
C ILE A 145 8.25 -0.57 0.25
N ALA A 146 9.45 -0.69 -0.34
CA ALA A 146 10.05 -1.98 -0.66
C ALA A 146 10.14 -2.91 0.55
N GLY A 147 10.39 -2.36 1.74
CA GLY A 147 10.42 -3.11 3.00
C GLY A 147 9.04 -3.58 3.51
N ARG A 148 7.95 -3.13 2.90
CA ARG A 148 6.56 -3.39 3.36
C ARG A 148 5.74 -4.25 2.41
N VAL A 149 6.28 -4.68 1.29
CA VAL A 149 5.56 -5.37 0.23
C VAL A 149 6.25 -6.67 -0.18
N ASP A 150 5.52 -7.57 -0.81
CA ASP A 150 6.04 -8.84 -1.33
C ASP A 150 6.59 -8.72 -2.75
N GLY A 151 6.30 -7.64 -3.43
CA GLY A 151 6.76 -7.28 -4.77
C GLY A 151 6.45 -5.82 -5.04
N LEU A 152 7.25 -5.16 -5.87
CA LEU A 152 7.14 -3.74 -6.15
C LEU A 152 7.16 -3.47 -7.65
N ALA A 153 6.11 -2.85 -8.15
CA ALA A 153 6.07 -2.28 -9.48
C ALA A 153 6.57 -0.82 -9.43
N LEU A 154 7.49 -0.48 -10.31
CA LEU A 154 8.03 0.86 -10.42
C LEU A 154 7.58 1.48 -11.74
N MET A 155 6.95 2.64 -11.65
CA MET A 155 6.69 3.48 -12.82
C MET A 155 7.82 4.50 -12.92
N PRO A 156 8.71 4.37 -13.93
CA PRO A 156 9.84 5.27 -14.06
C PRO A 156 9.36 6.66 -14.50
N SER A 157 10.02 7.67 -13.95
CA SER A 157 9.92 9.04 -14.45
C SER A 157 10.92 9.28 -15.57
N GLY A 158 10.56 10.12 -16.51
CA GLY A 158 11.49 10.56 -17.56
C GLY A 158 12.69 11.38 -17.02
N TYR A 159 12.64 11.82 -15.78
CA TYR A 159 13.59 12.77 -15.22
C TYR A 159 14.64 12.17 -14.26
N ASN A 160 14.51 10.93 -13.80
CA ASN A 160 15.43 10.45 -12.78
C ASN A 160 15.79 8.97 -12.90
N ASN A 161 16.98 8.70 -13.41
CA ASN A 161 17.55 7.36 -13.57
C ASN A 161 18.45 6.91 -12.38
N ARG A 162 18.40 7.57 -11.24
CA ARG A 162 19.29 7.25 -10.11
C ARG A 162 18.68 6.34 -9.06
N LEU A 163 17.62 5.62 -9.41
CA LEU A 163 17.03 4.65 -8.50
C LEU A 163 18.04 3.56 -8.12
N PRO A 164 18.12 3.19 -6.84
CA PRO A 164 18.99 2.11 -6.39
C PRO A 164 18.38 0.74 -6.75
N LEU A 165 18.05 0.51 -8.02
CA LEU A 165 17.38 -0.69 -8.50
C LEU A 165 18.08 -1.97 -8.09
N ALA A 166 19.42 -1.99 -8.18
CA ALA A 166 20.23 -3.14 -7.78
C ALA A 166 20.12 -3.47 -6.28
N MET A 167 19.91 -2.46 -5.44
CA MET A 167 19.68 -2.63 -4.01
C MET A 167 18.24 -3.10 -3.76
N LEU A 168 17.27 -2.45 -4.39
CA LEU A 168 15.85 -2.79 -4.24
C LEU A 168 15.55 -4.22 -4.71
N ALA A 169 16.15 -4.64 -5.83
CA ALA A 169 16.00 -5.99 -6.38
C ALA A 169 16.55 -7.10 -5.47
N LYS A 170 17.44 -6.76 -4.53
CA LYS A 170 17.89 -7.70 -3.49
C LYS A 170 16.92 -7.81 -2.33
N THR A 171 16.07 -6.82 -2.16
CA THR A 171 15.12 -6.73 -1.04
C THR A 171 13.75 -7.28 -1.43
N VAL A 172 13.28 -6.97 -2.64
CA VAL A 172 11.94 -7.31 -3.12
C VAL A 172 11.98 -7.57 -4.64
N PRO A 173 11.17 -8.51 -5.17
CA PRO A 173 10.96 -8.66 -6.60
C PRO A 173 10.49 -7.35 -7.23
N LEU A 174 11.12 -6.91 -8.32
CA LEU A 174 10.79 -5.69 -9.05
C LEU A 174 10.23 -5.98 -10.43
N VAL A 175 9.27 -5.15 -10.85
CA VAL A 175 8.71 -5.07 -12.20
C VAL A 175 8.74 -3.62 -12.68
#